data_90624400fe3fbe28bc4467fd82b71bce
#
_entry.id   90624400fe3fbe28bc4467fd82b71bce
#
_cell.length_a   1.000
_cell.length_b   1.000
_cell.length_c   1.000
_cell.angle_alpha   90.00
_cell.angle_beta   90.00
_cell.angle_gamma   90.00
#
_symmetry.space_group_name_H-M   'P 1'
#
loop_
_entity.id
_entity.type
_entity.pdbx_description
1 polymer ?
#
loop_
_entity_poly.entity_id
_entity_poly.type
_entity_poly.pdbx_seq_one_letter_code
_entity_poly.pdbx_strand_id
1 'polypeptide(L)'
;MAVSNITEIIDADLQKVWNVVTSLNNFGWRSDLSDLKIISEKKFVEYSKDGYPTTFTITNTEPYKCWEFDMENDNMTGHWKGIFTRVDDKTEISFTEDVTAKKLIMRPFVRFYLKKQQTRYVTDLKEILAKLTAEE
;
A
#
# COMPACT_ATOMS: atom_id res chain seq x y z
N MET A 1 8.64 -17.54 1.60
CA MET A 1 7.57 -16.80 0.91
C MET A 1 6.35 -16.71 1.84
N ALA A 2 5.86 -15.49 2.03
CA ALA A 2 4.67 -15.26 2.82
C ALA A 2 3.69 -14.41 2.01
N VAL A 3 2.42 -14.85 1.95
CA VAL A 3 1.36 -14.13 1.26
C VAL A 3 0.35 -13.67 2.30
N SER A 4 -0.03 -12.41 2.22
CA SER A 4 -1.06 -11.83 3.09
C SER A 4 -2.02 -10.98 2.26
N ASN A 5 -3.31 -11.11 2.54
CA ASN A 5 -4.35 -10.33 1.86
C ASN A 5 -5.21 -9.61 2.89
N ILE A 6 -5.62 -8.41 2.54
CA ILE A 6 -6.68 -7.70 3.26
C ILE A 6 -7.72 -7.24 2.25
N THR A 7 -8.98 -7.59 2.50
CA THR A 7 -10.11 -7.21 1.66
C THR A 7 -11.13 -6.51 2.54
N GLU A 8 -11.50 -5.28 2.19
CA GLU A 8 -12.44 -4.48 2.96
C GLU A 8 -13.26 -3.56 2.08
N ILE A 9 -14.44 -3.19 2.58
CA ILE A 9 -15.28 -2.16 1.96
C ILE A 9 -14.90 -0.82 2.59
N ILE A 10 -14.57 0.14 1.73
CA ILE A 10 -14.23 1.50 2.12
C ILE A 10 -15.43 2.39 1.79
N ASP A 11 -15.88 3.18 2.75
CA ASP A 11 -17.01 4.09 2.57
C ASP A 11 -16.56 5.38 1.86
N ALA A 12 -16.15 5.22 0.61
CA ALA A 12 -15.74 6.31 -0.26
C ALA A 12 -15.85 5.89 -1.73
N ASP A 13 -15.99 6.87 -2.60
CA ASP A 13 -16.07 6.66 -4.04
C ASP A 13 -14.78 6.06 -4.59
N LEU A 14 -14.90 5.20 -5.59
CA LEU A 14 -13.78 4.49 -6.22
C LEU A 14 -12.69 5.45 -6.72
N GLN A 15 -13.06 6.56 -7.34
CA GLN A 15 -12.09 7.51 -7.86
C GLN A 15 -11.27 8.15 -6.73
N LYS A 16 -11.91 8.47 -5.61
CA LYS A 16 -11.22 9.04 -4.43
C LYS A 16 -10.27 8.03 -3.82
N VAL A 17 -10.72 6.78 -3.65
CA VAL A 17 -9.88 5.72 -3.07
C VAL A 17 -8.65 5.51 -3.95
N TRP A 18 -8.85 5.36 -5.25
CA TRP A 18 -7.76 5.19 -6.22
C TRP A 18 -6.77 6.34 -6.15
N ASN A 19 -7.27 7.56 -6.19
CA ASN A 19 -6.40 8.76 -6.20
C ASN A 19 -5.55 8.86 -4.93
N VAL A 20 -6.12 8.55 -3.77
CA VAL A 20 -5.36 8.58 -2.51
C VAL A 20 -4.28 7.50 -2.50
N VAL A 21 -4.63 6.27 -2.87
CA VAL A 21 -3.69 5.14 -2.83
C VAL A 21 -2.52 5.33 -3.80
N THR A 22 -2.81 5.81 -5.02
CA THR A 22 -1.79 5.92 -6.07
C THR A 22 -1.05 7.26 -6.08
N SER A 23 -1.43 8.22 -5.24
CA SER A 23 -0.76 9.52 -5.16
C SER A 23 0.56 9.42 -4.40
N LEU A 24 1.68 9.56 -5.12
CA LEU A 24 3.00 9.52 -4.51
C LEU A 24 3.43 10.86 -3.91
N ASN A 25 2.78 11.96 -4.30
CA ASN A 25 3.09 13.30 -3.79
C ASN A 25 2.39 13.60 -2.46
N ASN A 26 1.26 12.96 -2.18
CA ASN A 26 0.46 13.17 -0.98
C ASN A 26 0.46 11.90 -0.12
N PHE A 27 1.56 11.67 0.60
CA PHE A 27 1.71 10.48 1.46
C PHE A 27 1.57 10.79 2.96
N GLY A 28 1.30 12.03 3.30
CA GLY A 28 1.20 12.46 4.71
C GLY A 28 0.12 11.76 5.53
N TRP A 29 -0.83 11.12 4.88
CA TRP A 29 -1.85 10.32 5.54
C TRP A 29 -1.31 8.97 6.06
N ARG A 30 -0.14 8.55 5.59
CA ARG A 30 0.50 7.29 5.97
C ARG A 30 1.27 7.48 7.29
N SER A 31 0.88 6.76 8.33
CA SER A 31 1.54 6.89 9.65
C SER A 31 2.88 6.18 9.73
N ASP A 32 3.19 5.32 8.76
CA ASP A 32 4.41 4.51 8.73
C ASP A 32 5.57 5.16 7.97
N LEU A 33 5.33 6.28 7.28
CA LEU A 33 6.36 6.91 6.43
C LEU A 33 6.87 8.22 7.01
N SER A 34 8.18 8.47 6.84
CA SER A 34 8.78 9.77 7.08
C SER A 34 8.99 10.57 5.81
N ASP A 35 9.20 9.88 4.68
CA ASP A 35 9.45 10.53 3.38
C ASP A 35 9.15 9.57 2.24
N LEU A 36 8.99 10.11 1.05
CA LEU A 36 8.83 9.37 -0.19
C LEU A 36 9.50 10.17 -1.30
N LYS A 37 10.37 9.53 -2.08
CA LYS A 37 11.07 10.17 -3.20
C LYS A 37 10.72 9.48 -4.51
N ILE A 38 10.27 10.25 -5.48
CA ILE A 38 9.97 9.75 -6.82
C ILE A 38 11.27 9.77 -7.62
N ILE A 39 11.70 8.59 -8.10
CA ILE A 39 12.93 8.44 -8.89
C ILE A 39 12.62 8.59 -10.38
N SER A 40 11.52 7.97 -10.86
CA SER A 40 11.09 8.02 -12.25
C SER A 40 9.58 7.75 -12.31
N GLU A 41 9.00 7.67 -13.50
CA GLU A 41 7.58 7.36 -13.68
C GLU A 41 7.15 6.09 -12.99
N LYS A 42 8.04 5.09 -12.91
CA LYS A 42 7.70 3.76 -12.40
C LYS A 42 8.46 3.38 -11.14
N LYS A 43 9.31 4.27 -10.62
CA LYS A 43 10.17 3.93 -9.50
C LYS A 43 10.13 5.00 -8.41
N PHE A 44 9.94 4.57 -7.17
CA PHE A 44 9.97 5.46 -6.02
C PHE A 44 10.57 4.76 -4.81
N VAL A 45 10.97 5.54 -3.81
CA VAL A 45 11.55 5.03 -2.57
C VAL A 45 10.72 5.57 -1.42
N GLU A 46 10.25 4.69 -0.54
CA GLU A 46 9.60 5.06 0.71
C GLU A 46 10.60 4.96 1.85
N TYR A 47 10.56 5.91 2.77
CA TYR A 47 11.38 5.92 3.98
C TYR A 47 10.48 5.72 5.19
N SER A 48 10.79 4.73 6.04
CA SER A 48 10.06 4.49 7.28
C SER A 48 10.28 5.64 8.26
N LYS A 49 9.59 5.61 9.40
CA LYS A 49 9.78 6.61 10.46
C LYS A 49 11.24 6.67 10.94
N ASP A 50 11.95 5.54 10.86
CA ASP A 50 13.37 5.46 11.22
C ASP A 50 14.30 5.82 10.05
N GLY A 51 13.76 6.22 8.91
CA GLY A 51 14.53 6.57 7.74
C GLY A 51 15.00 5.39 6.90
N TYR A 52 14.44 4.20 7.11
CA TYR A 52 14.84 2.99 6.41
C TYR A 52 14.19 2.95 5.00
N PRO A 53 15.01 2.80 3.93
CA PRO A 53 14.50 2.87 2.57
C PRO A 53 13.99 1.54 2.03
N THR A 54 12.92 1.60 1.27
CA THR A 54 12.41 0.49 0.45
C THR A 54 12.15 1.02 -0.95
N THR A 55 12.68 0.34 -1.96
CA THR A 55 12.52 0.73 -3.37
C THR A 55 11.33 0.00 -3.96
N PHE A 56 10.48 0.76 -4.66
CA PHE A 56 9.27 0.25 -5.31
C PHE A 56 9.37 0.48 -6.82
N THR A 57 9.00 -0.54 -7.59
CA THR A 57 8.96 -0.47 -9.05
C THR A 57 7.54 -0.84 -9.50
N ILE A 58 6.83 0.12 -10.09
CA ILE A 58 5.46 -0.10 -10.56
C ILE A 58 5.50 -1.00 -11.78
N THR A 59 4.77 -2.12 -11.71
CA THR A 59 4.75 -3.14 -12.78
C THR A 59 3.46 -3.14 -13.58
N ASN A 60 2.35 -2.65 -13.00
CA ASN A 60 1.07 -2.59 -13.68
C ASN A 60 0.21 -1.47 -13.12
N THR A 61 -0.41 -0.68 -14.01
CA THR A 61 -1.36 0.35 -13.63
C THR A 61 -2.55 0.30 -14.57
N GLU A 62 -3.69 -0.14 -14.05
CA GLU A 62 -4.97 -0.12 -14.75
C GLU A 62 -5.89 0.82 -13.96
N PRO A 63 -6.06 2.08 -14.41
CA PRO A 63 -6.76 3.09 -13.64
C PRO A 63 -8.12 2.62 -13.10
N TYR A 64 -8.32 2.82 -11.80
CA TYR A 64 -9.53 2.48 -11.07
C TYR A 64 -9.84 0.98 -10.99
N LYS A 65 -8.86 0.11 -11.33
CA LYS A 65 -9.04 -1.35 -11.30
C LYS A 65 -7.92 -2.07 -10.58
N CYS A 66 -6.68 -1.82 -10.98
CA CYS A 66 -5.55 -2.60 -10.49
C CYS A 66 -4.27 -1.77 -10.46
N TRP A 67 -3.50 -1.92 -9.38
CA TRP A 67 -2.18 -1.33 -9.25
C TRP A 67 -1.23 -2.33 -8.64
N GLU A 68 -0.07 -2.53 -9.27
CA GLU A 68 0.92 -3.51 -8.83
C GLU A 68 2.31 -2.91 -8.82
N PHE A 69 3.11 -3.33 -7.86
CA PHE A 69 4.52 -2.97 -7.81
C PHE A 69 5.35 -4.06 -7.14
N ASP A 70 6.63 -4.09 -7.51
CA ASP A 70 7.64 -4.88 -6.81
C ASP A 70 8.29 -4.01 -5.76
N MET A 71 8.75 -4.61 -4.67
CA MET A 71 9.42 -3.89 -3.59
C MET A 71 10.65 -4.65 -3.14
N GLU A 72 11.67 -3.88 -2.77
CA GLU A 72 12.93 -4.46 -2.30
C GLU A 72 13.63 -3.54 -1.31
N ASN A 73 14.20 -4.16 -0.28
CA ASN A 73 15.13 -3.52 0.64
C ASN A 73 16.15 -4.55 1.12
N ASP A 74 16.99 -4.18 2.10
CA ASP A 74 18.03 -5.10 2.59
C ASP A 74 17.47 -6.35 3.27
N ASN A 75 16.22 -6.32 3.73
CA ASN A 75 15.61 -7.39 4.50
C ASN A 75 14.68 -8.28 3.69
N MET A 76 14.14 -7.79 2.57
CA MET A 76 13.10 -8.52 1.85
C MET A 76 13.03 -8.16 0.37
N THR A 77 12.38 -9.05 -0.39
CA THR A 77 11.85 -8.78 -1.72
C THR A 77 10.38 -9.12 -1.72
N GLY A 78 9.58 -8.43 -2.53
CA GLY A 78 8.16 -8.71 -2.57
C GLY A 78 7.43 -8.12 -3.75
N HIS A 79 6.14 -8.44 -3.81
CA HIS A 79 5.22 -7.92 -4.80
C HIS A 79 3.90 -7.54 -4.12
N TRP A 80 3.33 -6.41 -4.51
CA TRP A 80 2.06 -5.93 -3.99
C TRP A 80 1.07 -5.77 -5.14
N LYS A 81 -0.16 -6.21 -4.93
CA LYS A 81 -1.23 -6.09 -5.90
C LYS A 81 -2.49 -5.57 -5.22
N GLY A 82 -3.01 -4.46 -5.73
CA GLY A 82 -4.26 -3.88 -5.25
C GLY A 82 -5.33 -3.96 -6.33
N ILE A 83 -6.47 -4.55 -5.98
CA ILE A 83 -7.66 -4.61 -6.81
C ILE A 83 -8.70 -3.67 -6.22
N PHE A 84 -9.31 -2.84 -7.06
CA PHE A 84 -10.30 -1.85 -6.67
C PHE A 84 -11.61 -2.14 -7.40
N THR A 85 -12.70 -2.30 -6.67
CA THR A 85 -14.00 -2.64 -7.25
C THR A 85 -15.08 -1.74 -6.68
N ARG A 86 -15.90 -1.15 -7.55
CA ARG A 86 -17.04 -0.36 -7.12
C ARG A 86 -18.14 -1.27 -6.57
N VAL A 87 -18.64 -0.93 -5.38
CA VAL A 87 -19.78 -1.63 -4.75
C VAL A 87 -20.78 -0.54 -4.35
N ASP A 88 -21.79 -0.32 -5.19
CA ASP A 88 -22.75 0.78 -5.07
C ASP A 88 -21.99 2.13 -5.05
N ASP A 89 -22.11 2.92 -4.00
CA ASP A 89 -21.38 4.18 -3.83
C ASP A 89 -20.10 4.03 -3.01
N LYS A 90 -19.69 2.78 -2.74
CA LYS A 90 -18.50 2.45 -1.95
C LYS A 90 -17.46 1.74 -2.81
N THR A 91 -16.34 1.39 -2.20
CA THR A 91 -15.25 0.70 -2.89
C THR A 91 -14.81 -0.51 -2.09
N GLU A 92 -14.74 -1.66 -2.75
CA GLU A 92 -14.05 -2.82 -2.19
C GLU A 92 -12.59 -2.75 -2.61
N ILE A 93 -11.70 -2.86 -1.64
CA ILE A 93 -10.27 -3.00 -1.89
C ILE A 93 -9.86 -4.42 -1.54
N SER A 94 -8.95 -4.99 -2.35
CA SER A 94 -8.31 -6.27 -2.06
C SER A 94 -6.81 -6.09 -2.30
N PHE A 95 -6.04 -6.01 -1.23
CA PHE A 95 -4.61 -5.78 -1.27
C PHE A 95 -3.87 -7.07 -0.88
N THR A 96 -3.03 -7.55 -1.78
CA THR A 96 -2.27 -8.79 -1.56
C THR A 96 -0.79 -8.48 -1.61
N GLU A 97 -0.05 -8.93 -0.60
CA GLU A 97 1.40 -8.84 -0.56
C GLU A 97 2.00 -10.23 -0.54
N ASP A 98 3.02 -10.44 -1.38
CA ASP A 98 3.80 -11.66 -1.44
C ASP A 98 5.25 -11.28 -1.16
N VAL A 99 5.76 -11.65 0.01
CA VAL A 99 7.06 -11.18 0.51
C VAL A 99 7.94 -12.35 0.93
N THR A 100 9.21 -12.27 0.55
CA THR A 100 10.24 -13.21 0.98
C THR A 100 11.29 -12.45 1.78
N ALA A 101 11.49 -12.87 3.05
CA ALA A 101 12.57 -12.32 3.88
C ALA A 101 13.90 -12.85 3.40
N LYS A 102 14.92 -11.97 3.29
CA LYS A 102 16.26 -12.37 2.86
C LYS A 102 16.97 -13.21 3.91
N LYS A 103 16.65 -12.98 5.20
CA LYS A 103 17.22 -13.77 6.31
C LYS A 103 16.26 -14.88 6.70
N LEU A 104 16.74 -16.11 6.68
CA LEU A 104 15.94 -17.30 6.99
C LEU A 104 15.29 -17.23 8.38
N ILE A 105 16.00 -16.70 9.36
CA ILE A 105 15.51 -16.60 10.75
C ILE A 105 14.28 -15.72 10.87
N MET A 106 14.10 -14.76 9.96
CA MET A 106 12.96 -13.85 9.99
C MET A 106 11.72 -14.39 9.30
N ARG A 107 11.86 -15.46 8.49
CA ARG A 107 10.75 -15.98 7.67
C ARG A 107 9.51 -16.40 8.46
N PRO A 108 9.61 -17.01 9.64
CA PRO A 108 8.41 -17.38 10.40
C PRO A 108 7.57 -16.20 10.87
N PHE A 109 8.16 -15.00 10.94
CA PHE A 109 7.50 -13.80 11.48
C PHE A 109 6.92 -12.87 10.40
N VAL A 110 7.26 -13.11 9.13
CA VAL A 110 6.89 -12.20 8.03
C VAL A 110 5.37 -12.05 7.92
N ARG A 111 4.62 -13.13 8.02
CA ARG A 111 3.16 -13.10 7.88
C ARG A 111 2.50 -12.19 8.93
N PHE A 112 2.96 -12.26 10.19
CA PHE A 112 2.45 -11.37 11.24
C PHE A 112 2.77 -9.92 10.94
N TYR A 113 4.00 -9.66 10.50
CA TYR A 113 4.43 -8.31 10.13
C TYR A 113 3.58 -7.75 8.98
N LEU A 114 3.36 -8.53 7.93
CA LEU A 114 2.55 -8.11 6.79
C LEU A 114 1.11 -7.80 7.19
N LYS A 115 0.49 -8.65 8.02
CA LYS A 115 -0.89 -8.43 8.46
C LYS A 115 -1.00 -7.15 9.29
N LYS A 116 -0.03 -6.90 10.16
CA LYS A 116 0.01 -5.68 10.96
C LYS A 116 0.16 -4.44 10.07
N GLN A 117 1.04 -4.49 9.08
CA GLN A 117 1.25 -3.39 8.13
C GLN A 117 0.01 -3.14 7.27
N GLN A 118 -0.63 -4.18 6.80
CA GLN A 118 -1.86 -4.05 6.02
C GLN A 118 -2.99 -3.42 6.82
N THR A 119 -3.17 -3.85 8.06
CA THR A 119 -4.20 -3.29 8.94
C THR A 119 -3.95 -1.81 9.19
N ARG A 120 -2.70 -1.43 9.45
CA ARG A 120 -2.31 -0.04 9.66
C ARG A 120 -2.57 0.81 8.41
N TYR A 121 -2.18 0.30 7.25
CA TYR A 121 -2.39 0.99 5.98
C TYR A 121 -3.88 1.26 5.73
N VAL A 122 -4.72 0.25 5.89
CA VAL A 122 -6.16 0.39 5.66
C VAL A 122 -6.80 1.31 6.70
N THR A 123 -6.34 1.27 7.95
CA THR A 123 -6.81 2.19 9.01
C THR A 123 -6.49 3.64 8.61
N ASP A 124 -5.25 3.91 8.20
CA ASP A 124 -4.83 5.24 7.75
C ASP A 124 -5.64 5.70 6.53
N LEU A 125 -5.88 4.79 5.59
CA LEU A 125 -6.66 5.06 4.39
C LEU A 125 -8.10 5.45 4.72
N LYS A 126 -8.74 4.70 5.60
CA LYS A 126 -10.11 5.01 6.05
C LYS A 126 -10.19 6.38 6.71
N GLU A 127 -9.20 6.71 7.55
CA GLU A 127 -9.17 8.00 8.25
C GLU A 127 -9.04 9.18 7.30
N ILE A 128 -8.13 9.11 6.32
CA ILE A 128 -7.96 10.21 5.37
C ILE A 128 -9.18 10.36 4.47
N LEU A 129 -9.76 9.26 4.04
CA LEU A 129 -10.96 9.32 3.18
C LEU A 129 -12.16 9.89 3.93
N ALA A 130 -12.31 9.59 5.21
CA ALA A 130 -13.35 10.18 6.04
C ALA A 130 -13.17 11.69 6.18
N LYS A 131 -11.92 12.17 6.36
CA LYS A 131 -11.60 13.59 6.43
C LYS A 131 -11.92 14.31 5.11
N LEU A 132 -11.51 13.74 3.99
CA LEU A 132 -11.74 14.32 2.67
C LEU A 132 -13.24 14.41 2.36
N THR A 133 -14.00 13.41 2.76
CA THR A 133 -15.46 13.43 2.59
C THR A 133 -16.11 14.52 3.45
N ALA A 134 -15.64 14.70 4.69
CA ALA A 134 -16.17 15.72 5.61
C ALA A 134 -15.87 17.16 5.13
N GLU A 135 -14.80 17.34 4.33
CA GLU A 135 -14.39 18.66 3.80
C GLU A 135 -15.15 19.07 2.54
N GLU A 136 -15.98 18.18 1.99
CA GLU A 136 -16.76 18.45 0.79
C GLU A 136 -18.00 19.31 1.04
#